data_93d959b56683414b6caa88ca0df397af
#
_entry.id   93d959b56683414b6caa88ca0df397af
#
_cell.length_a   1.000
_cell.length_b   1.000
_cell.length_c   1.000
_cell.angle_alpha   90.00
_cell.angle_beta   90.00
_cell.angle_gamma   90.00
#
_symmetry.space_group_name_H-M   'P 1'
#
loop_
_entity.id
_entity.type
_entity.pdbx_description
1 polymer ?
#
loop_
_entity_poly.entity_id
_entity_poly.type
_entity_poly.pdbx_seq_one_letter_code
_entity_poly.pdbx_strand_id
1 'polypeptide(L)'
;MRLGIRCGWVTIAVSVLALAGCGAPAPPAPAPARSPAKPPSLSAPDKATGSYRVERGGWTFVHLEGEPSRVGYQHGFLLSAEIQDLLRVTKPFLQETSKKDWAFYRDVAEKILWPGIDEEYRAELDGIVAGLAAKGVTADRWDIVALNSIEEIPGYYVPWLNKRQGKPPVGKAPGNCSAFIATGAWTKDQKIVIGHNAWTSYITGERWNIMFDIAPAKGHRLLMDGLPGIITSSDDFGVNDAGIVITETTITGFEGFDPAGTPEFYRARKAMQYAESIDDYVRIMLDRNNGGYANDWLVGDNKTGEIALFELGLKNWTVDKTTSGYFVGANFPVKPKLMKEETTFDPTNPKSSPNARRARWEQLMAQHKGKIDVELAKAFEADAYDIVTKKDGPNERTLCGAVEGVAAGIPEWEWGPYYPGGTVQAKAMDATMAGALQMWAAMGRPCALDFKAEPFLAAQPQFGWMRPLLRDMPSGPWTRFAAGMTGDAK
;
A
#
# COMPACT_ATOMS: atom_id res chain seq x y z
N MET A 1 67.43 -18.06 2.04
CA MET A 1 67.76 -19.11 3.03
C MET A 1 66.61 -20.10 3.05
N ARG A 2 66.80 -21.28 2.48
CA ARG A 2 65.75 -22.34 2.39
C ARG A 2 65.88 -23.21 3.65
N LEU A 3 64.74 -23.55 4.26
CA LEU A 3 64.62 -24.74 5.12
C LEU A 3 63.28 -25.43 4.80
N GLY A 4 63.46 -26.64 4.26
CA GLY A 4 62.30 -27.57 4.07
C GLY A 4 62.16 -28.49 5.29
N ILE A 5 60.98 -28.89 5.60
CA ILE A 5 60.65 -29.95 6.57
C ILE A 5 59.82 -31.01 5.85
N ARG A 6 60.42 -32.27 5.89
CA ARG A 6 59.82 -33.49 5.32
C ARG A 6 58.77 -34.05 6.24
N CYS A 7 57.65 -34.50 5.66
CA CYS A 7 56.60 -35.27 6.31
C CYS A 7 56.94 -36.77 6.27
N GLY A 8 56.91 -37.43 7.43
CA GLY A 8 57.14 -38.87 7.56
C GLY A 8 55.81 -39.61 7.72
N TRP A 9 55.62 -40.66 6.94
CA TRP A 9 54.44 -41.56 7.04
C TRP A 9 54.75 -42.64 8.06
N VAL A 10 53.83 -42.86 9.00
CA VAL A 10 53.83 -44.02 9.90
C VAL A 10 52.64 -44.92 9.50
N THR A 11 53.02 -46.14 9.06
CA THR A 11 52.05 -47.20 8.73
C THR A 11 51.85 -48.07 9.97
N ILE A 12 50.61 -48.15 10.49
CA ILE A 12 50.25 -49.10 11.56
C ILE A 12 49.44 -50.21 10.92
N ALA A 13 49.95 -51.42 11.00
CA ALA A 13 49.27 -52.64 10.61
C ALA A 13 48.40 -53.11 11.78
N VAL A 14 47.13 -53.35 11.56
CA VAL A 14 46.20 -53.95 12.51
C VAL A 14 45.82 -55.33 11.99
N SER A 15 46.17 -56.34 12.76
CA SER A 15 45.80 -57.77 12.53
C SER A 15 44.36 -58.00 12.94
N VAL A 16 43.54 -58.55 12.04
CA VAL A 16 42.17 -58.94 12.31
C VAL A 16 42.12 -60.42 12.75
N LEU A 17 41.70 -60.67 14.00
CA LEU A 17 41.30 -61.98 14.46
C LEU A 17 39.80 -62.21 14.15
N ALA A 18 39.50 -63.22 13.35
CA ALA A 18 38.14 -63.67 13.08
C ALA A 18 37.65 -64.55 14.23
N LEU A 19 36.61 -64.10 14.90
CA LEU A 19 35.76 -64.89 15.80
C LEU A 19 34.41 -65.18 15.13
N ALA A 20 34.18 -66.47 14.86
CA ALA A 20 32.89 -66.96 14.40
C ALA A 20 31.85 -66.91 15.55
N GLY A 21 30.82 -66.08 15.41
CA GLY A 21 29.73 -65.95 16.33
C GLY A 21 28.38 -66.26 15.64
N CYS A 22 27.61 -67.16 16.21
CA CYS A 22 26.27 -67.60 15.76
C CYS A 22 25.31 -66.47 15.54
N GLY A 23 24.71 -66.37 14.34
CA GLY A 23 23.74 -65.34 13.99
C GLY A 23 22.39 -65.51 14.65
N ALA A 24 21.93 -64.43 15.30
CA ALA A 24 20.52 -64.22 15.62
C ALA A 24 19.82 -63.61 14.40
N PRO A 25 18.56 -63.92 14.11
CA PRO A 25 17.85 -63.34 12.96
C PRO A 25 17.66 -61.85 13.16
N ALA A 26 17.87 -61.08 12.09
CA ALA A 26 17.68 -59.63 12.05
C ALA A 26 16.21 -59.26 12.29
N PRO A 27 15.92 -58.19 13.03
CA PRO A 27 14.54 -57.71 13.20
C PRO A 27 13.96 -57.27 11.83
N PRO A 28 12.64 -57.41 11.61
CA PRO A 28 12.02 -56.98 10.37
C PRO A 28 12.17 -55.47 10.17
N ALA A 29 12.44 -55.04 8.93
CA ALA A 29 12.57 -53.63 8.53
C ALA A 29 11.29 -52.88 8.93
N PRO A 30 11.41 -51.63 9.47
CA PRO A 30 10.23 -50.80 9.76
C PRO A 30 9.43 -50.56 8.49
N ALA A 31 8.11 -50.72 8.59
CA ALA A 31 7.19 -50.40 7.49
C ALA A 31 7.39 -48.93 7.02
N PRO A 32 7.33 -48.64 5.73
CA PRO A 32 7.48 -47.28 5.23
C PRO A 32 6.44 -46.37 5.89
N ALA A 33 6.92 -45.26 6.49
CA ALA A 33 6.05 -44.24 7.08
C ALA A 33 5.06 -43.77 6.01
N ARG A 34 3.76 -43.92 6.29
CA ARG A 34 2.73 -43.32 5.41
C ARG A 34 2.95 -41.82 5.39
N SER A 35 3.20 -41.26 4.19
CA SER A 35 3.16 -39.83 3.97
C SER A 35 1.84 -39.29 4.54
N PRO A 36 1.87 -38.14 5.28
CA PRO A 36 0.63 -37.54 5.76
C PRO A 36 -0.30 -37.29 4.57
N ALA A 37 -1.55 -37.74 4.71
CA ALA A 37 -2.56 -37.54 3.68
C ALA A 37 -2.69 -36.03 3.43
N LYS A 38 -2.55 -35.59 2.15
CA LYS A 38 -2.81 -34.21 1.76
C LYS A 38 -4.24 -33.88 2.22
N PRO A 39 -4.45 -32.76 2.95
CA PRO A 39 -5.79 -32.37 3.37
C PRO A 39 -6.73 -32.31 2.16
N PRO A 40 -8.01 -32.68 2.29
CA PRO A 40 -8.96 -32.66 1.20
C PRO A 40 -9.01 -31.24 0.60
N SER A 41 -8.86 -31.11 -0.71
CA SER A 41 -9.04 -29.82 -1.38
C SER A 41 -10.52 -29.45 -1.29
N LEU A 42 -10.84 -28.30 -0.67
CA LEU A 42 -12.20 -27.76 -0.64
C LEU A 42 -12.71 -27.57 -2.07
N SER A 43 -14.00 -27.78 -2.30
CA SER A 43 -14.66 -27.42 -3.56
C SER A 43 -14.71 -25.91 -3.74
N ALA A 44 -14.91 -25.42 -4.97
CA ALA A 44 -14.98 -23.99 -5.25
C ALA A 44 -16.07 -23.25 -4.44
N PRO A 45 -17.30 -23.76 -4.28
CA PRO A 45 -18.31 -23.17 -3.40
C PRO A 45 -17.88 -23.13 -1.93
N ASP A 46 -17.19 -24.16 -1.43
CA ASP A 46 -16.74 -24.22 -0.04
C ASP A 46 -15.66 -23.16 0.27
N LYS A 47 -14.82 -22.83 -0.73
CA LYS A 47 -13.79 -21.78 -0.57
C LYS A 47 -14.38 -20.38 -0.45
N ALA A 48 -15.51 -20.11 -1.09
CA ALA A 48 -16.19 -18.82 -1.02
C ALA A 48 -17.11 -18.68 0.21
N THR A 49 -17.39 -19.77 0.93
CA THR A 49 -18.24 -19.75 2.14
C THR A 49 -17.69 -18.75 3.17
N GLY A 50 -18.57 -18.00 3.84
CA GLY A 50 -18.22 -16.99 4.85
C GLY A 50 -17.90 -15.60 4.26
N SER A 51 -17.45 -15.52 3.01
CA SER A 51 -17.20 -14.23 2.37
C SER A 51 -18.46 -13.64 1.73
N TYR A 52 -18.52 -12.30 1.67
CA TYR A 52 -19.63 -11.58 1.05
C TYR A 52 -19.20 -10.17 0.60
N ARG A 53 -20.03 -9.54 -0.24
CA ARG A 53 -19.86 -8.14 -0.65
C ARG A 53 -21.14 -7.34 -0.44
N VAL A 54 -20.99 -6.03 -0.19
CA VAL A 54 -22.08 -5.06 -0.01
C VAL A 54 -21.72 -3.77 -0.70
N GLU A 55 -22.63 -3.24 -1.54
CA GLU A 55 -22.46 -1.92 -2.17
C GLU A 55 -23.01 -0.84 -1.25
N ARG A 56 -22.22 0.21 -0.97
CA ARG A 56 -22.66 1.32 -0.11
C ARG A 56 -21.89 2.60 -0.38
N GLY A 57 -22.60 3.70 -0.67
CA GLY A 57 -22.01 5.03 -0.79
C GLY A 57 -20.94 5.17 -1.88
N GLY A 58 -21.02 4.39 -2.96
CA GLY A 58 -20.02 4.34 -4.03
C GLY A 58 -18.86 3.39 -3.79
N TRP A 59 -18.85 2.68 -2.64
CA TRP A 59 -17.86 1.69 -2.27
C TRP A 59 -18.41 0.27 -2.38
N THR A 60 -17.54 -0.67 -2.67
CA THR A 60 -17.76 -2.10 -2.55
C THR A 60 -17.08 -2.60 -1.27
N PHE A 61 -17.86 -2.88 -0.23
CA PHE A 61 -17.36 -3.54 0.97
C PHE A 61 -17.27 -5.04 0.72
N VAL A 62 -16.14 -5.67 1.12
CA VAL A 62 -15.94 -7.11 1.04
C VAL A 62 -15.44 -7.65 2.38
N HIS A 63 -16.09 -8.73 2.84
CA HIS A 63 -15.62 -9.54 3.96
C HIS A 63 -14.89 -10.78 3.44
N LEU A 64 -13.65 -10.97 3.90
CA LEU A 64 -12.77 -12.09 3.55
C LEU A 64 -12.29 -12.76 4.83
N GLU A 65 -12.22 -14.12 4.85
CA GLU A 65 -11.82 -14.83 6.06
C GLU A 65 -11.07 -16.14 5.80
N GLY A 66 -10.21 -16.54 6.74
CA GLY A 66 -9.59 -17.86 6.80
C GLY A 66 -8.11 -17.90 6.43
N GLU A 67 -7.66 -19.05 5.94
CA GLU A 67 -6.27 -19.28 5.53
C GLU A 67 -5.92 -18.41 4.30
N PRO A 68 -4.64 -18.03 4.10
CA PRO A 68 -4.22 -17.11 3.06
C PRO A 68 -4.74 -17.46 1.65
N SER A 69 -4.64 -18.72 1.25
CA SER A 69 -5.14 -19.15 -0.07
C SER A 69 -6.67 -19.03 -0.19
N ARG A 70 -7.41 -19.09 0.94
CA ARG A 70 -8.85 -18.90 0.98
C ARG A 70 -9.21 -17.41 0.90
N VAL A 71 -8.54 -16.58 1.69
CA VAL A 71 -8.68 -15.11 1.62
C VAL A 71 -8.45 -14.63 0.19
N GLY A 72 -7.35 -15.06 -0.43
CA GLY A 72 -7.07 -14.74 -1.83
C GLY A 72 -8.15 -15.26 -2.79
N TYR A 73 -8.62 -16.50 -2.63
CA TYR A 73 -9.69 -17.05 -3.47
C TYR A 73 -10.97 -16.23 -3.38
N GLN A 74 -11.40 -15.87 -2.17
CA GLN A 74 -12.56 -15.03 -1.92
C GLN A 74 -12.42 -13.66 -2.55
N HIS A 75 -11.24 -13.04 -2.44
CA HIS A 75 -10.90 -11.76 -3.06
C HIS A 75 -11.08 -11.83 -4.59
N GLY A 76 -10.40 -12.76 -5.24
CA GLY A 76 -10.49 -12.94 -6.70
C GLY A 76 -11.89 -13.34 -7.18
N PHE A 77 -12.63 -14.12 -6.38
CA PHE A 77 -14.00 -14.57 -6.71
C PHE A 77 -15.03 -13.43 -6.60
N LEU A 78 -15.00 -12.65 -5.49
CA LEU A 78 -15.96 -11.57 -5.23
C LEU A 78 -15.72 -10.33 -6.10
N LEU A 79 -14.47 -10.03 -6.43
CA LEU A 79 -14.05 -8.82 -7.16
C LEU A 79 -13.56 -9.12 -8.59
N SER A 80 -13.97 -10.24 -9.16
CA SER A 80 -13.46 -10.70 -10.47
C SER A 80 -13.67 -9.70 -11.60
N ALA A 81 -14.80 -9.01 -11.65
CA ALA A 81 -15.10 -8.00 -12.66
C ALA A 81 -14.27 -6.73 -12.47
N GLU A 82 -14.13 -6.29 -11.23
CA GLU A 82 -13.34 -5.11 -10.85
C GLU A 82 -11.84 -5.32 -11.11
N ILE A 83 -11.31 -6.51 -10.77
CA ILE A 83 -9.90 -6.87 -11.05
C ILE A 83 -9.65 -6.92 -12.56
N GLN A 84 -10.57 -7.51 -13.33
CA GLN A 84 -10.47 -7.55 -14.79
C GLN A 84 -10.47 -6.13 -15.38
N ASP A 85 -11.33 -5.24 -14.89
CA ASP A 85 -11.38 -3.86 -15.36
C ASP A 85 -10.12 -3.07 -14.95
N LEU A 86 -9.62 -3.24 -13.72
CA LEU A 86 -8.37 -2.60 -13.29
C LEU A 86 -7.18 -3.07 -14.15
N LEU A 87 -7.03 -4.36 -14.43
CA LEU A 87 -6.01 -4.89 -15.33
C LEU A 87 -6.14 -4.32 -16.75
N ARG A 88 -7.37 -4.18 -17.25
CA ARG A 88 -7.66 -3.63 -18.59
C ARG A 88 -7.18 -2.19 -18.73
N VAL A 89 -7.34 -1.36 -17.71
CA VAL A 89 -6.93 0.06 -17.77
C VAL A 89 -5.48 0.27 -17.37
N THR A 90 -4.95 -0.50 -16.43
CA THR A 90 -3.58 -0.36 -15.93
C THR A 90 -2.54 -0.68 -17.01
N LYS A 91 -2.75 -1.72 -17.82
CA LYS A 91 -1.80 -2.12 -18.87
C LYS A 91 -1.48 -0.99 -19.86
N PRO A 92 -2.45 -0.37 -20.55
CA PRO A 92 -2.18 0.74 -21.47
C PRO A 92 -1.76 2.02 -20.75
N PHE A 93 -2.26 2.27 -19.51
CA PHE A 93 -1.86 3.43 -18.73
C PHE A 93 -0.37 3.39 -18.39
N LEU A 94 0.12 2.27 -17.87
CA LEU A 94 1.53 2.09 -17.53
C LEU A 94 2.43 2.08 -18.78
N GLN A 95 1.97 1.50 -19.89
CA GLN A 95 2.71 1.54 -21.15
C GLN A 95 2.89 2.99 -21.64
N GLU A 96 1.85 3.81 -21.53
CA GLU A 96 1.94 5.21 -21.95
C GLU A 96 2.80 6.05 -20.99
N THR A 97 2.69 5.87 -19.68
CA THR A 97 3.39 6.69 -18.69
C THR A 97 4.85 6.25 -18.47
N SER A 98 5.13 4.97 -18.33
CA SER A 98 6.49 4.45 -18.07
C SER A 98 7.26 4.07 -19.34
N LYS A 99 6.59 4.01 -20.50
CA LYS A 99 7.12 3.50 -21.78
C LYS A 99 7.59 2.03 -21.68
N LYS A 100 7.00 1.27 -20.76
CA LYS A 100 7.22 -0.17 -20.58
C LYS A 100 5.92 -0.92 -20.84
N ASP A 101 5.99 -2.03 -21.58
CA ASP A 101 4.85 -2.89 -21.82
C ASP A 101 4.53 -3.79 -20.60
N TRP A 102 3.39 -4.42 -20.61
CA TRP A 102 2.98 -5.28 -19.51
C TRP A 102 3.85 -6.54 -19.35
N ALA A 103 4.49 -7.01 -20.42
CA ALA A 103 5.44 -8.12 -20.34
C ALA A 103 6.65 -7.77 -19.49
N PHE A 104 7.15 -6.53 -19.57
CA PHE A 104 8.20 -6.02 -18.69
C PHE A 104 7.77 -6.03 -17.22
N TYR A 105 6.55 -5.57 -16.89
CA TYR A 105 6.04 -5.59 -15.51
C TYR A 105 5.96 -7.01 -14.96
N ARG A 106 5.48 -7.96 -15.75
CA ARG A 106 5.41 -9.37 -15.37
C ARG A 106 6.80 -9.99 -15.15
N ASP A 107 7.78 -9.63 -15.98
CA ASP A 107 9.18 -10.09 -15.85
C ASP A 107 9.80 -9.58 -14.55
N VAL A 108 9.58 -8.32 -14.19
CA VAL A 108 10.02 -7.73 -12.92
C VAL A 108 9.31 -8.38 -11.74
N ALA A 109 8.01 -8.61 -11.83
CA ALA A 109 7.21 -9.30 -10.81
C ALA A 109 7.77 -10.70 -10.52
N GLU A 110 8.07 -11.47 -11.57
CA GLU A 110 8.61 -12.83 -11.46
C GLU A 110 10.03 -12.87 -10.89
N LYS A 111 10.94 -12.06 -11.46
CA LYS A 111 12.39 -12.20 -11.23
C LYS A 111 12.90 -11.38 -10.06
N ILE A 112 12.26 -10.24 -9.78
CA ILE A 112 12.73 -9.27 -8.79
C ILE A 112 11.88 -9.31 -7.52
N LEU A 113 10.54 -9.27 -7.63
CA LEU A 113 9.69 -9.09 -6.47
C LEU A 113 9.27 -10.40 -5.82
N TRP A 114 8.85 -11.39 -6.62
CA TRP A 114 8.35 -12.68 -6.12
C TRP A 114 9.32 -13.39 -5.17
N PRO A 115 10.65 -13.43 -5.40
CA PRO A 115 11.59 -14.09 -4.48
C PRO A 115 11.58 -13.52 -3.07
N GLY A 116 11.20 -12.25 -2.90
CA GLY A 116 11.15 -11.56 -1.61
C GLY A 116 9.85 -11.79 -0.81
N ILE A 117 8.80 -12.37 -1.38
CA ILE A 117 7.49 -12.52 -0.74
C ILE A 117 7.45 -13.84 0.05
N ASP A 118 6.96 -13.82 1.31
CA ASP A 118 6.76 -15.01 2.13
C ASP A 118 5.68 -15.94 1.56
N GLU A 119 5.76 -17.23 1.89
CA GLU A 119 4.84 -18.27 1.39
C GLU A 119 3.36 -17.97 1.72
N GLU A 120 3.09 -17.37 2.88
CA GLU A 120 1.76 -16.96 3.29
C GLU A 120 1.10 -16.04 2.24
N TYR A 121 1.79 -14.98 1.85
CA TYR A 121 1.25 -13.99 0.89
C TYR A 121 1.36 -14.47 -0.56
N ARG A 122 2.32 -15.35 -0.88
CA ARG A 122 2.31 -16.09 -2.14
C ARG A 122 1.05 -16.92 -2.29
N ALA A 123 0.61 -17.58 -1.21
CA ALA A 123 -0.62 -18.38 -1.19
C ALA A 123 -1.87 -17.48 -1.33
N GLU A 124 -1.87 -16.28 -0.75
CA GLU A 124 -2.96 -15.30 -0.91
C GLU A 124 -3.04 -14.82 -2.38
N LEU A 125 -1.91 -14.43 -2.98
CA LEU A 125 -1.85 -14.01 -4.39
C LEU A 125 -2.25 -15.12 -5.37
N ASP A 126 -1.80 -16.35 -5.16
CA ASP A 126 -2.23 -17.51 -5.94
C ASP A 126 -3.72 -17.82 -5.74
N GLY A 127 -4.24 -17.56 -4.54
CA GLY A 127 -5.65 -17.62 -4.22
C GLY A 127 -6.48 -16.69 -5.09
N ILE A 128 -6.05 -15.41 -5.27
CA ILE A 128 -6.72 -14.44 -6.14
C ILE A 128 -6.83 -15.00 -7.57
N VAL A 129 -5.74 -15.56 -8.11
CA VAL A 129 -5.74 -16.18 -9.46
C VAL A 129 -6.77 -17.33 -9.52
N ALA A 130 -6.83 -18.17 -8.50
CA ALA A 130 -7.78 -19.27 -8.45
C ALA A 130 -9.25 -18.79 -8.38
N GLY A 131 -9.52 -17.70 -7.63
CA GLY A 131 -10.83 -17.06 -7.55
C GLY A 131 -11.27 -16.46 -8.89
N LEU A 132 -10.38 -15.77 -9.59
CA LEU A 132 -10.58 -15.25 -10.94
C LEU A 132 -10.91 -16.36 -11.94
N ALA A 133 -10.12 -17.43 -11.94
CA ALA A 133 -10.34 -18.58 -12.82
C ALA A 133 -11.71 -19.24 -12.58
N ALA A 134 -12.19 -19.31 -11.32
CA ALA A 134 -13.52 -19.83 -11.00
C ALA A 134 -14.66 -18.94 -11.55
N LYS A 135 -14.38 -17.70 -11.88
CA LYS A 135 -15.30 -16.73 -12.54
C LYS A 135 -15.07 -16.63 -14.05
N GLY A 136 -14.17 -17.44 -14.62
CA GLY A 136 -13.85 -17.41 -16.05
C GLY A 136 -12.97 -16.22 -16.48
N VAL A 137 -12.36 -15.51 -15.54
CA VAL A 137 -11.42 -14.42 -15.82
C VAL A 137 -10.02 -14.99 -16.00
N THR A 138 -9.40 -14.70 -17.15
CA THR A 138 -8.04 -15.14 -17.47
C THR A 138 -7.03 -14.13 -16.94
N ALA A 139 -6.33 -14.51 -15.89
CA ALA A 139 -5.15 -13.83 -15.35
C ALA A 139 -4.28 -14.88 -14.67
N ASP A 140 -2.96 -14.67 -14.64
CA ASP A 140 -2.06 -15.57 -13.92
C ASP A 140 -1.37 -14.85 -12.76
N ARG A 141 -0.52 -15.57 -12.03
CA ARG A 141 0.25 -15.06 -10.89
C ARG A 141 1.00 -13.77 -11.23
N TRP A 142 1.64 -13.73 -12.38
CA TRP A 142 2.46 -12.59 -12.76
C TRP A 142 1.64 -11.35 -13.09
N ASP A 143 0.42 -11.52 -13.59
CA ASP A 143 -0.53 -10.40 -13.73
C ASP A 143 -0.90 -9.82 -12.35
N ILE A 144 -1.13 -10.68 -11.36
CA ILE A 144 -1.55 -10.24 -10.02
C ILE A 144 -0.37 -9.64 -9.24
N VAL A 145 0.82 -10.22 -9.28
CA VAL A 145 2.01 -9.64 -8.63
C VAL A 145 2.39 -8.31 -9.27
N ALA A 146 2.36 -8.19 -10.60
CA ALA A 146 2.60 -6.93 -11.29
C ALA A 146 1.55 -5.87 -10.94
N LEU A 147 0.28 -6.26 -10.77
CA LEU A 147 -0.78 -5.35 -10.33
C LEU A 147 -0.54 -4.84 -8.90
N ASN A 148 -0.07 -5.71 -7.98
CA ASN A 148 0.28 -5.31 -6.62
C ASN A 148 1.51 -4.39 -6.54
N SER A 149 2.24 -4.22 -7.64
CA SER A 149 3.49 -3.44 -7.69
C SER A 149 3.38 -2.21 -8.59
N ILE A 150 2.15 -1.71 -8.81
CA ILE A 150 1.89 -0.57 -9.72
C ILE A 150 2.49 0.74 -9.24
N GLU A 151 2.82 0.86 -7.96
CA GLU A 151 3.56 2.00 -7.41
C GLU A 151 5.07 1.77 -7.47
N GLU A 152 5.53 0.57 -7.07
CA GLU A 152 6.97 0.27 -6.94
C GLU A 152 7.70 0.18 -8.28
N ILE A 153 7.12 -0.51 -9.27
CA ILE A 153 7.83 -0.73 -10.53
C ILE A 153 7.99 0.57 -11.32
N PRO A 154 6.93 1.33 -11.64
CA PRO A 154 7.08 2.54 -12.46
C PRO A 154 7.76 3.69 -11.71
N GLY A 155 7.48 3.84 -10.42
CA GLY A 155 7.98 4.97 -9.62
C GLY A 155 9.40 4.80 -9.07
N TYR A 156 9.88 3.56 -8.92
CA TYR A 156 11.15 3.28 -8.22
C TYR A 156 12.10 2.35 -9.01
N TYR A 157 11.63 1.17 -9.42
CA TYR A 157 12.46 0.24 -10.17
C TYR A 157 12.85 0.77 -11.57
N VAL A 158 11.91 1.31 -12.32
CA VAL A 158 12.17 1.84 -13.68
C VAL A 158 13.15 3.01 -13.64
N PRO A 159 13.01 4.05 -12.79
CA PRO A 159 14.00 5.12 -12.66
C PRO A 159 15.38 4.60 -12.26
N TRP A 160 15.45 3.68 -11.29
CA TRP A 160 16.70 3.04 -10.87
C TRP A 160 17.38 2.27 -12.02
N LEU A 161 16.62 1.49 -12.78
CA LEU A 161 17.12 0.72 -13.94
C LEU A 161 17.63 1.65 -15.04
N ASN A 162 16.87 2.72 -15.36
CA ASN A 162 17.26 3.70 -16.36
C ASN A 162 18.56 4.41 -15.96
N LYS A 163 18.72 4.83 -14.70
CA LYS A 163 19.94 5.45 -14.17
C LYS A 163 21.16 4.52 -14.34
N ARG A 164 21.03 3.23 -14.06
CA ARG A 164 22.09 2.23 -14.26
C ARG A 164 22.45 1.99 -15.72
N GLN A 165 21.48 2.20 -16.63
CA GLN A 165 21.69 2.07 -18.08
C GLN A 165 22.14 3.37 -18.75
N GLY A 166 22.40 4.44 -17.98
CA GLY A 166 22.75 5.76 -18.52
C GLY A 166 21.63 6.43 -19.33
N LYS A 167 20.38 6.02 -19.10
CA LYS A 167 19.19 6.60 -19.73
C LYS A 167 18.61 7.71 -18.86
N PRO A 168 17.90 8.69 -19.45
CA PRO A 168 17.16 9.67 -18.66
C PRO A 168 16.21 8.98 -17.67
N PRO A 169 16.04 9.49 -16.45
CA PRO A 169 15.03 9.00 -15.54
C PRO A 169 13.67 9.25 -16.17
N VAL A 170 12.88 8.18 -16.33
CA VAL A 170 11.46 8.22 -16.71
C VAL A 170 10.72 7.54 -15.59
N GLY A 171 9.65 8.15 -15.13
CA GLY A 171 8.95 7.76 -13.91
C GLY A 171 9.59 8.43 -12.69
N LYS A 172 8.81 9.14 -11.94
CA LYS A 172 9.16 9.64 -10.60
C LYS A 172 8.23 8.98 -9.62
N ALA A 173 8.73 8.80 -8.39
CA ALA A 173 7.87 8.44 -7.28
C ALA A 173 6.66 9.39 -7.28
N PRO A 174 5.43 8.91 -7.46
CA PRO A 174 4.28 9.77 -7.44
C PRO A 174 4.17 10.37 -6.03
N GLY A 175 3.82 11.66 -5.93
CA GLY A 175 3.47 12.26 -4.67
C GLY A 175 1.95 12.31 -4.62
N ASN A 176 1.29 11.55 -3.72
CA ASN A 176 -0.10 11.23 -3.99
C ASN A 176 -1.09 11.57 -2.88
N CYS A 177 -0.68 12.14 -1.70
CA CYS A 177 -1.57 12.14 -0.55
C CYS A 177 -1.50 13.42 0.28
N SER A 178 -2.54 13.63 1.10
CA SER A 178 -2.52 14.55 2.24
C SER A 178 -3.06 13.82 3.45
N ALA A 179 -2.36 13.88 4.58
CA ALA A 179 -2.74 13.14 5.77
C ALA A 179 -2.39 13.88 7.05
N PHE A 180 -3.06 13.53 8.14
CA PHE A 180 -2.67 13.92 9.48
C PHE A 180 -3.00 12.83 10.50
N ILE A 181 -2.28 12.86 11.61
CA ILE A 181 -2.62 12.15 12.86
C ILE A 181 -2.38 13.08 14.04
N ALA A 182 -3.29 13.09 15.00
CA ALA A 182 -3.21 13.95 16.17
C ALA A 182 -3.66 13.21 17.44
N THR A 183 -3.12 13.60 18.61
CA THR A 183 -3.46 13.00 19.91
C THR A 183 -3.23 13.98 21.07
N GLY A 184 -3.69 13.61 22.27
CA GLY A 184 -3.47 14.36 23.50
C GLY A 184 -4.04 15.77 23.46
N ALA A 185 -3.28 16.78 23.84
CA ALA A 185 -3.74 18.18 23.92
C ALA A 185 -4.19 18.78 22.56
N TRP A 186 -4.08 18.08 21.46
CA TRP A 186 -4.50 18.54 20.14
C TRP A 186 -5.90 18.11 19.76
N THR A 187 -6.36 17.01 20.31
CA THR A 187 -7.70 16.45 20.05
C THR A 187 -8.68 16.77 21.19
N LYS A 188 -9.96 16.74 20.87
CA LYS A 188 -11.06 17.15 21.76
C LYS A 188 -11.20 16.24 22.98
N ASP A 189 -10.98 14.94 22.79
CA ASP A 189 -11.08 13.91 23.84
C ASP A 189 -9.71 13.36 24.29
N GLN A 190 -8.63 13.99 23.82
CA GLN A 190 -7.23 13.62 24.06
C GLN A 190 -6.84 12.25 23.50
N LYS A 191 -7.64 11.70 22.59
CA LYS A 191 -7.40 10.43 21.90
C LYS A 191 -7.01 10.65 20.45
N ILE A 192 -6.57 9.57 19.79
CA ILE A 192 -6.12 9.62 18.39
C ILE A 192 -7.26 10.00 17.46
N VAL A 193 -6.97 10.92 16.53
CA VAL A 193 -7.77 11.23 15.34
C VAL A 193 -6.84 11.21 14.14
N ILE A 194 -7.24 10.54 13.06
CA ILE A 194 -6.46 10.37 11.83
C ILE A 194 -7.35 10.64 10.62
N GLY A 195 -6.78 11.25 9.58
CA GLY A 195 -7.44 11.52 8.31
C GLY A 195 -6.48 11.45 7.14
N HIS A 196 -7.02 11.18 5.94
CA HIS A 196 -6.26 11.00 4.72
C HIS A 196 -7.08 11.33 3.46
N ASN A 197 -6.45 12.02 2.52
CA ASN A 197 -6.88 12.16 1.13
C ASN A 197 -5.93 11.37 0.22
N ALA A 198 -6.42 10.36 -0.48
CA ALA A 198 -5.68 9.70 -1.54
C ALA A 198 -5.70 10.54 -2.82
N TRP A 199 -4.53 10.75 -3.40
CA TRP A 199 -4.37 11.43 -4.68
C TRP A 199 -3.78 10.46 -5.71
N THR A 200 -4.37 10.40 -6.89
CA THR A 200 -3.81 9.64 -8.01
C THR A 200 -4.42 10.10 -9.33
N SER A 201 -4.02 9.47 -10.44
CA SER A 201 -4.74 9.59 -11.71
C SER A 201 -6.18 9.13 -11.56
N TYR A 202 -7.13 9.85 -12.18
CA TYR A 202 -8.54 9.47 -12.13
C TYR A 202 -8.82 8.10 -12.79
N ILE A 203 -7.97 7.62 -13.70
CA ILE A 203 -8.07 6.26 -14.26
C ILE A 203 -7.98 5.20 -13.16
N THR A 204 -7.03 5.35 -12.23
CA THR A 204 -6.87 4.45 -11.08
C THR A 204 -7.87 4.80 -10.00
N GLY A 205 -8.01 6.09 -9.69
CA GLY A 205 -8.75 6.59 -8.53
C GLY A 205 -10.24 6.26 -8.55
N GLU A 206 -10.90 6.29 -9.71
CA GLU A 206 -12.31 5.91 -9.83
C GLU A 206 -12.58 4.42 -9.58
N ARG A 207 -11.52 3.59 -9.52
CA ARG A 207 -11.54 2.15 -9.22
C ARG A 207 -11.03 1.84 -7.83
N TRP A 208 -10.58 2.85 -7.10
CA TRP A 208 -10.05 2.69 -5.74
C TRP A 208 -11.18 2.83 -4.72
N ASN A 209 -12.13 1.93 -4.80
CA ASN A 209 -13.38 1.98 -4.05
C ASN A 209 -13.72 0.67 -3.33
N ILE A 210 -12.71 -0.13 -2.99
CA ILE A 210 -12.92 -1.33 -2.21
C ILE A 210 -12.68 -1.03 -0.73
N MET A 211 -13.57 -1.52 0.13
CA MET A 211 -13.39 -1.53 1.58
C MET A 211 -13.24 -2.98 2.04
N PHE A 212 -12.03 -3.34 2.43
CA PHE A 212 -11.69 -4.68 2.88
C PHE A 212 -11.87 -4.86 4.38
N ASP A 213 -12.65 -5.85 4.78
CA ASP A 213 -12.72 -6.42 6.11
C ASP A 213 -12.11 -7.83 6.05
N ILE A 214 -10.89 -7.99 6.50
CA ILE A 214 -10.15 -9.26 6.41
C ILE A 214 -9.98 -9.85 7.79
N ALA A 215 -10.51 -11.08 8.00
CA ALA A 215 -10.35 -11.90 9.20
C ALA A 215 -9.41 -13.09 8.89
N PRO A 216 -8.09 -12.91 8.88
CA PRO A 216 -7.15 -13.96 8.54
C PRO A 216 -7.11 -15.02 9.63
N ALA A 217 -6.74 -16.27 9.28
CA ALA A 217 -6.57 -17.35 10.25
C ALA A 217 -5.43 -17.10 11.25
N LYS A 218 -4.49 -16.22 10.92
CA LYS A 218 -3.37 -15.80 11.77
C LYS A 218 -3.19 -14.30 11.73
N GLY A 219 -2.70 -13.73 12.83
CA GLY A 219 -2.56 -12.28 12.97
C GLY A 219 -3.90 -11.59 13.25
N HIS A 220 -3.96 -10.31 13.00
CA HIS A 220 -5.06 -9.44 13.38
C HIS A 220 -6.08 -9.28 12.25
N ARG A 221 -7.36 -9.21 12.63
CA ARG A 221 -8.41 -8.72 11.74
C ARG A 221 -8.13 -7.27 11.38
N LEU A 222 -8.37 -6.91 10.13
CA LEU A 222 -8.11 -5.55 9.64
C LEU A 222 -9.28 -5.03 8.82
N LEU A 223 -9.47 -3.71 8.91
CA LEU A 223 -10.35 -2.93 8.07
C LEU A 223 -9.49 -1.89 7.35
N MET A 224 -9.47 -1.91 6.01
CA MET A 224 -8.70 -0.99 5.18
C MET A 224 -9.43 -0.73 3.87
N ASP A 225 -9.18 0.41 3.23
CA ASP A 225 -9.56 0.60 1.83
C ASP A 225 -8.57 -0.08 0.88
N GLY A 226 -8.84 -0.08 -0.41
CA GLY A 226 -7.89 -0.61 -1.38
C GLY A 226 -8.42 -0.72 -2.80
N LEU A 227 -7.54 -1.17 -3.68
CA LEU A 227 -7.82 -1.47 -5.09
C LEU A 227 -8.16 -2.95 -5.29
N PRO A 228 -9.03 -3.30 -6.24
CA PRO A 228 -9.37 -4.69 -6.52
C PRO A 228 -8.14 -5.48 -7.01
N GLY A 229 -7.87 -6.64 -6.39
CA GLY A 229 -6.74 -7.51 -6.73
C GLY A 229 -5.41 -7.14 -6.08
N ILE A 230 -5.37 -6.06 -5.30
CA ILE A 230 -4.21 -5.63 -4.51
C ILE A 230 -4.42 -6.03 -3.05
N ILE A 231 -3.41 -6.62 -2.42
CA ILE A 231 -3.52 -7.17 -1.06
C ILE A 231 -3.24 -6.15 0.05
N THR A 232 -2.71 -4.99 -0.29
CA THR A 232 -2.52 -3.84 0.61
C THR A 232 -3.51 -2.72 0.29
N SER A 233 -3.57 -1.71 1.14
CA SER A 233 -4.40 -0.52 0.93
C SER A 233 -3.90 0.36 -0.23
N SER A 234 -2.61 0.35 -0.54
CA SER A 234 -1.91 1.22 -1.51
C SER A 234 -1.72 2.69 -1.08
N ASP A 235 -2.43 3.18 -0.08
CA ASP A 235 -2.19 4.42 0.66
C ASP A 235 -2.09 4.15 2.17
N ASP A 236 -2.03 2.87 2.49
CA ASP A 236 -1.85 2.30 3.81
C ASP A 236 -2.83 2.86 4.87
N PHE A 237 -4.06 3.25 4.44
CA PHE A 237 -5.07 3.67 5.39
C PHE A 237 -5.84 2.47 5.95
N GLY A 238 -5.74 2.27 7.27
CA GLY A 238 -6.44 1.16 7.88
C GLY A 238 -6.26 1.07 9.39
N VAL A 239 -6.91 0.05 9.95
CA VAL A 239 -6.86 -0.29 11.37
C VAL A 239 -6.91 -1.80 11.54
N ASN A 240 -6.15 -2.33 12.50
CA ASN A 240 -6.24 -3.73 12.92
C ASN A 240 -6.86 -3.86 14.33
N ASP A 241 -7.26 -5.08 14.70
CA ASP A 241 -7.91 -5.34 16.00
C ASP A 241 -6.95 -5.31 17.20
N ALA A 242 -5.62 -5.19 16.96
CA ALA A 242 -4.67 -4.81 17.99
C ALA A 242 -4.71 -3.30 18.30
N GLY A 243 -5.46 -2.50 17.54
CA GLY A 243 -5.60 -1.06 17.74
C GLY A 243 -4.52 -0.22 17.06
N ILE A 244 -3.77 -0.79 16.11
CA ILE A 244 -2.83 -0.04 15.28
C ILE A 244 -3.60 0.61 14.14
N VAL A 245 -3.50 1.95 14.05
CA VAL A 245 -4.04 2.77 12.95
C VAL A 245 -2.89 3.30 12.12
N ILE A 246 -3.05 3.31 10.81
CA ILE A 246 -2.00 3.77 9.89
C ILE A 246 -2.57 4.60 8.75
N THR A 247 -1.71 5.45 8.23
CA THR A 247 -1.78 6.04 6.89
C THR A 247 -0.40 6.46 6.44
N GLU A 248 -0.26 6.89 5.18
CA GLU A 248 1.02 7.36 4.66
C GLU A 248 0.89 8.58 3.76
N THR A 249 2.02 9.18 3.43
CA THR A 249 2.19 10.11 2.31
C THR A 249 3.53 9.88 1.64
N THR A 250 3.52 9.63 0.35
CA THR A 250 4.70 9.32 -0.46
C THR A 250 5.71 10.48 -0.47
N ILE A 251 7.00 10.18 -0.39
CA ILE A 251 8.08 11.19 -0.41
C ILE A 251 8.36 11.62 -1.86
N THR A 252 8.11 12.90 -2.16
CA THR A 252 8.37 13.48 -3.49
C THR A 252 9.86 13.47 -3.86
N GLY A 253 10.13 13.07 -5.11
CA GLY A 253 11.46 13.12 -5.68
C GLY A 253 12.43 12.09 -5.11
N PHE A 254 11.94 11.05 -4.46
CA PHE A 254 12.77 9.98 -3.91
C PHE A 254 13.52 9.23 -5.03
N GLU A 255 14.80 8.93 -4.79
CA GLU A 255 15.67 8.16 -5.69
C GLU A 255 16.33 7.02 -4.95
N GLY A 256 15.90 5.81 -5.18
CA GLY A 256 16.52 4.61 -4.60
C GLY A 256 15.71 3.36 -4.87
N PHE A 257 16.39 2.24 -5.07
CA PHE A 257 15.77 0.91 -5.14
C PHE A 257 16.83 -0.17 -4.94
N ASP A 258 16.51 -1.19 -4.15
CA ASP A 258 17.34 -2.40 -4.00
C ASP A 258 16.58 -3.62 -4.55
N PRO A 259 16.97 -4.17 -5.72
CA PRO A 259 16.30 -5.32 -6.30
C PRO A 259 16.46 -6.62 -5.49
N ALA A 260 17.32 -6.65 -4.47
CA ALA A 260 17.50 -7.78 -3.56
C ALA A 260 16.63 -7.66 -2.29
N GLY A 261 15.95 -6.52 -2.12
CA GLY A 261 15.07 -6.28 -0.98
C GLY A 261 13.69 -6.92 -1.15
N THR A 262 12.85 -6.70 -0.16
CA THR A 262 11.47 -7.21 -0.09
C THR A 262 10.50 -6.15 -0.57
N PRO A 263 9.51 -6.48 -1.43
CA PRO A 263 8.54 -5.53 -1.94
C PRO A 263 7.76 -4.82 -0.84
N GLU A 264 7.46 -3.54 -1.06
CA GLU A 264 6.75 -2.73 -0.06
C GLU A 264 5.31 -3.24 0.15
N PHE A 265 4.53 -3.48 -0.91
CA PHE A 265 3.14 -3.92 -0.79
C PHE A 265 2.97 -5.17 0.09
N TYR A 266 3.94 -6.08 0.06
CA TYR A 266 3.98 -7.25 0.94
C TYR A 266 4.32 -6.86 2.38
N ARG A 267 5.31 -5.98 2.60
CA ARG A 267 5.71 -5.52 3.95
C ARG A 267 4.59 -4.74 4.62
N ALA A 268 3.94 -3.83 3.91
CA ALA A 268 2.79 -3.07 4.39
C ALA A 268 1.62 -4.00 4.76
N ARG A 269 1.27 -4.97 3.90
CA ARG A 269 0.23 -5.97 4.19
C ARG A 269 0.57 -6.79 5.45
N LYS A 270 1.83 -7.20 5.59
CA LYS A 270 2.33 -7.96 6.75
C LYS A 270 2.31 -7.10 8.02
N ALA A 271 2.73 -5.83 7.93
CA ALA A 271 2.73 -4.91 9.06
C ALA A 271 1.31 -4.67 9.57
N MET A 272 0.33 -4.44 8.69
CA MET A 272 -1.08 -4.32 9.09
C MET A 272 -1.61 -5.57 9.79
N GLN A 273 -1.23 -6.75 9.32
CA GLN A 273 -1.75 -8.02 9.86
C GLN A 273 -1.08 -8.43 11.18
N TYR A 274 0.18 -8.04 11.41
CA TYR A 274 0.95 -8.62 12.53
C TYR A 274 1.49 -7.59 13.53
N ALA A 275 1.34 -6.29 13.29
CA ALA A 275 1.80 -5.31 14.26
C ALA A 275 0.85 -5.21 15.46
N GLU A 276 1.40 -5.34 16.67
CA GLU A 276 0.74 -5.13 17.96
C GLU A 276 1.15 -3.80 18.62
N SER A 277 2.16 -3.14 18.06
CA SER A 277 2.72 -1.86 18.51
C SER A 277 3.29 -1.07 17.34
N ILE A 278 3.55 0.22 17.56
CA ILE A 278 4.28 1.06 16.58
C ILE A 278 5.65 0.45 16.27
N ASP A 279 6.36 -0.08 17.27
CA ASP A 279 7.68 -0.67 17.07
C ASP A 279 7.63 -1.96 16.24
N ASP A 280 6.58 -2.77 16.37
CA ASP A 280 6.36 -3.92 15.50
C ASP A 280 6.13 -3.51 14.05
N TYR A 281 5.27 -2.48 13.84
CA TYR A 281 5.03 -1.94 12.50
C TYR A 281 6.35 -1.50 11.85
N VAL A 282 7.13 -0.69 12.55
CA VAL A 282 8.44 -0.20 12.10
C VAL A 282 9.39 -1.37 11.79
N ARG A 283 9.49 -2.35 12.69
CA ARG A 283 10.38 -3.53 12.50
C ARG A 283 10.01 -4.34 11.25
N ILE A 284 8.70 -4.54 11.01
CA ILE A 284 8.24 -5.29 9.82
C ILE A 284 8.52 -4.49 8.55
N MET A 285 8.26 -3.18 8.54
CA MET A 285 8.50 -2.33 7.39
C MET A 285 9.98 -2.17 7.05
N LEU A 286 10.88 -2.27 8.04
CA LEU A 286 12.34 -2.24 7.84
C LEU A 286 12.91 -3.56 7.32
N ASP A 287 12.20 -4.68 7.45
CA ASP A 287 12.74 -6.00 7.10
C ASP A 287 13.05 -6.09 5.61
N ARG A 288 14.34 -6.12 5.29
CA ARG A 288 14.88 -6.14 3.91
C ARG A 288 14.24 -5.11 2.99
N ASN A 289 14.01 -3.89 3.51
CA ASN A 289 13.42 -2.79 2.76
C ASN A 289 14.11 -2.60 1.40
N ASN A 290 13.33 -2.60 0.31
CA ASN A 290 13.82 -2.40 -1.05
C ASN A 290 13.83 -0.94 -1.50
N GLY A 291 13.32 0.00 -0.69
CA GLY A 291 13.19 1.41 -1.02
C GLY A 291 12.04 1.72 -1.99
N GLY A 292 11.32 0.70 -2.45
CA GLY A 292 10.09 0.89 -3.21
C GLY A 292 9.02 1.51 -2.33
N TYR A 293 8.31 2.50 -2.88
CA TYR A 293 7.27 3.28 -2.22
C TYR A 293 7.76 3.90 -0.90
N ALA A 294 8.78 4.77 -0.99
CA ALA A 294 9.33 5.49 0.16
C ALA A 294 8.34 6.53 0.68
N ASN A 295 7.99 6.45 1.96
CA ASN A 295 6.89 7.19 2.56
C ASN A 295 7.21 7.77 3.94
N ASP A 296 6.35 8.71 4.34
CA ASP A 296 6.11 9.09 5.72
C ASP A 296 4.87 8.34 6.22
N TRP A 297 5.05 7.28 7.01
CA TRP A 297 3.94 6.58 7.67
C TRP A 297 3.55 7.31 8.95
N LEU A 298 2.26 7.62 9.07
CA LEU A 298 1.63 8.15 10.28
C LEU A 298 0.96 6.99 11.00
N VAL A 299 1.55 6.53 12.09
CA VAL A 299 1.13 5.33 12.81
C VAL A 299 0.63 5.72 14.21
N GLY A 300 -0.48 5.12 14.65
CA GLY A 300 -0.99 5.31 16.01
C GLY A 300 -1.24 3.98 16.70
N ASP A 301 -0.96 3.93 18.00
CA ASP A 301 -1.36 2.84 18.89
C ASP A 301 -2.52 3.31 19.77
N ASN A 302 -3.72 2.85 19.46
CA ASN A 302 -4.95 3.22 20.16
C ASN A 302 -5.00 2.77 21.62
N LYS A 303 -4.16 1.78 22.02
CA LYS A 303 -4.08 1.30 23.41
C LYS A 303 -3.31 2.28 24.30
N THR A 304 -2.26 2.88 23.76
CA THR A 304 -1.37 3.79 24.49
C THR A 304 -1.68 5.26 24.24
N GLY A 305 -2.38 5.58 23.15
CA GLY A 305 -2.58 6.95 22.66
C GLY A 305 -1.31 7.54 22.03
N GLU A 306 -0.23 6.75 21.86
CA GLU A 306 1.00 7.18 21.19
C GLU A 306 0.79 7.24 19.69
N ILE A 307 1.33 8.29 19.05
CA ILE A 307 1.40 8.43 17.60
C ILE A 307 2.85 8.56 17.15
N ALA A 308 3.14 8.14 15.93
CA ALA A 308 4.46 8.23 15.34
C ALA A 308 4.43 8.76 13.89
N LEU A 309 5.48 9.49 13.55
CA LEU A 309 5.92 9.70 12.18
C LEU A 309 7.09 8.75 11.92
N PHE A 310 6.89 7.78 11.04
CA PHE A 310 7.92 6.87 10.56
C PHE A 310 8.29 7.25 9.13
N GLU A 311 9.38 8.02 8.97
CA GLU A 311 9.93 8.36 7.66
C GLU A 311 10.87 7.25 7.20
N LEU A 312 10.61 6.64 6.04
CA LEU A 312 11.36 5.51 5.51
C LEU A 312 11.78 5.73 4.05
N GLY A 313 13.08 5.95 3.84
CA GLY A 313 13.75 5.82 2.55
C GLY A 313 14.37 4.44 2.37
N LEU A 314 15.33 4.32 1.47
CA LEU A 314 16.11 3.08 1.29
C LEU A 314 17.20 2.91 2.34
N LYS A 315 17.97 3.97 2.59
CA LYS A 315 19.16 3.96 3.48
C LYS A 315 18.91 4.70 4.79
N ASN A 316 18.08 5.73 4.73
CA ASN A 316 17.79 6.59 5.87
C ASN A 316 16.34 6.38 6.31
N TRP A 317 16.16 6.28 7.61
CA TRP A 317 14.86 6.20 8.24
C TRP A 317 14.89 6.82 9.64
N THR A 318 13.75 7.26 10.12
CA THR A 318 13.58 7.80 11.48
C THR A 318 12.18 7.53 12.00
N VAL A 319 12.05 7.51 13.31
CA VAL A 319 10.76 7.42 14.01
C VAL A 319 10.69 8.52 15.07
N ASP A 320 9.73 9.43 14.92
CA ASP A 320 9.40 10.41 15.95
C ASP A 320 8.09 10.01 16.61
N LYS A 321 8.03 9.96 17.93
CA LYS A 321 6.87 9.52 18.69
C LYS A 321 6.38 10.60 19.69
N THR A 322 5.08 10.64 19.94
CA THR A 322 4.49 11.51 20.96
C THR A 322 3.14 10.98 21.45
N THR A 323 2.78 11.30 22.72
CA THR A 323 1.45 11.08 23.28
C THR A 323 0.64 12.37 23.37
N SER A 324 1.19 13.52 22.94
CA SER A 324 0.49 14.81 22.91
C SER A 324 1.08 15.68 21.81
N GLY A 325 0.58 15.51 20.59
CA GLY A 325 1.11 16.17 19.39
C GLY A 325 0.30 15.86 18.15
N TYR A 326 0.90 16.20 17.02
CA TYR A 326 0.39 15.81 15.71
C TYR A 326 1.54 15.58 14.74
N PHE A 327 1.27 14.81 13.70
CA PHE A 327 2.09 14.71 12.50
C PHE A 327 1.22 14.94 11.28
N VAL A 328 1.79 15.53 10.23
CA VAL A 328 1.13 15.80 8.95
C VAL A 328 2.02 15.34 7.80
N GLY A 329 1.38 14.86 6.77
CA GLY A 329 2.01 14.46 5.52
C GLY A 329 1.36 15.18 4.33
N ALA A 330 2.18 15.59 3.38
CA ALA A 330 1.75 16.12 2.08
C ALA A 330 2.87 15.93 1.05
N ASN A 331 3.49 14.77 1.07
CA ASN A 331 4.53 14.35 0.12
C ASN A 331 5.85 15.14 0.24
N PHE A 332 6.23 15.58 1.40
CA PHE A 332 7.51 16.23 1.65
C PHE A 332 8.37 15.36 2.59
N PRO A 333 9.67 15.22 2.34
CA PRO A 333 10.56 14.59 3.31
C PRO A 333 10.73 15.49 4.54
N VAL A 334 10.72 14.89 5.73
CA VAL A 334 10.79 15.61 7.00
C VAL A 334 12.22 15.78 7.48
N LYS A 335 13.04 14.74 7.36
CA LYS A 335 14.40 14.73 7.92
C LYS A 335 15.45 15.19 6.92
N PRO A 336 16.33 16.14 7.34
CA PRO A 336 17.34 16.73 6.45
C PRO A 336 18.28 15.70 5.80
N LYS A 337 18.58 14.60 6.49
CA LYS A 337 19.49 13.58 5.98
C LYS A 337 18.86 12.80 4.81
N LEU A 338 17.65 12.28 4.99
CA LEU A 338 16.91 11.59 3.92
C LEU A 338 16.68 12.54 2.74
N MET A 339 16.18 13.74 3.03
CA MET A 339 15.93 14.78 2.02
C MET A 339 17.17 15.02 1.14
N LYS A 340 18.34 15.19 1.77
CA LYS A 340 19.59 15.50 1.05
C LYS A 340 20.16 14.31 0.29
N GLU A 341 20.09 13.10 0.87
CA GLU A 341 20.82 11.94 0.36
C GLU A 341 20.00 11.07 -0.61
N GLU A 342 18.65 11.15 -0.49
CA GLU A 342 17.77 10.22 -1.20
C GLU A 342 16.64 10.91 -1.99
N THR A 343 16.60 12.26 -2.02
CA THR A 343 15.56 12.97 -2.78
C THR A 343 16.09 14.12 -3.61
N THR A 344 15.31 14.54 -4.60
CA THR A 344 15.49 15.79 -5.37
C THR A 344 14.53 16.89 -4.91
N PHE A 345 13.89 16.72 -3.74
CA PHE A 345 12.91 17.65 -3.20
C PHE A 345 13.52 19.03 -2.88
N ASP A 346 12.83 20.09 -3.29
CA ASP A 346 13.19 21.47 -2.96
C ASP A 346 12.32 22.02 -1.81
N PRO A 347 12.86 22.10 -0.58
CA PRO A 347 12.12 22.65 0.56
C PRO A 347 11.97 24.17 0.50
N THR A 348 12.65 24.88 -0.42
CA THR A 348 12.69 26.34 -0.46
C THR A 348 11.61 26.96 -1.34
N ASN A 349 10.93 26.16 -2.17
CA ASN A 349 9.86 26.64 -3.05
C ASN A 349 8.49 26.61 -2.32
N PRO A 350 8.00 27.73 -1.75
CA PRO A 350 6.74 27.74 -1.00
C PRO A 350 5.50 27.55 -1.89
N LYS A 351 5.66 27.56 -3.22
CA LYS A 351 4.56 27.40 -4.18
C LYS A 351 4.45 25.97 -4.72
N SER A 352 5.41 25.09 -4.41
CA SER A 352 5.27 23.68 -4.77
C SER A 352 4.10 23.04 -4.03
N SER A 353 3.47 22.06 -4.64
CA SER A 353 2.32 21.37 -4.06
C SER A 353 2.62 20.84 -2.64
N PRO A 354 3.71 20.11 -2.38
CA PRO A 354 4.01 19.61 -1.04
C PRO A 354 4.20 20.72 0.00
N ASN A 355 4.95 21.76 -0.31
CA ASN A 355 5.24 22.84 0.64
C ASN A 355 4.01 23.68 0.96
N ALA A 356 3.17 24.00 -0.03
CA ALA A 356 1.94 24.76 0.18
C ALA A 356 0.93 23.97 1.03
N ARG A 357 0.73 22.67 0.75
CA ARG A 357 -0.16 21.80 1.54
C ARG A 357 0.37 21.59 2.95
N ARG A 358 1.68 21.47 3.14
CA ARG A 358 2.31 21.44 4.46
C ARG A 358 1.97 22.70 5.26
N ALA A 359 2.18 23.89 4.66
CA ALA A 359 1.88 25.16 5.33
C ALA A 359 0.38 25.27 5.68
N ARG A 360 -0.53 24.74 4.84
CA ARG A 360 -1.96 24.69 5.15
C ARG A 360 -2.25 23.75 6.31
N TRP A 361 -1.65 22.57 6.37
CA TRP A 361 -1.76 21.66 7.51
C TRP A 361 -1.32 22.30 8.82
N GLU A 362 -0.16 22.94 8.83
CA GLU A 362 0.36 23.64 10.01
C GLU A 362 -0.59 24.74 10.50
N GLN A 363 -1.20 25.47 9.56
CA GLN A 363 -2.22 26.48 9.89
C GLN A 363 -3.47 25.85 10.51
N LEU A 364 -4.01 24.79 9.93
CA LEU A 364 -5.21 24.11 10.42
C LEU A 364 -4.97 23.50 11.81
N MET A 365 -3.84 22.85 12.02
CA MET A 365 -3.47 22.28 13.30
C MET A 365 -3.43 23.37 14.38
N ALA A 366 -2.76 24.51 14.12
CA ALA A 366 -2.67 25.61 15.06
C ALA A 366 -4.05 26.23 15.39
N GLN A 367 -4.91 26.42 14.38
CA GLN A 367 -6.24 27.00 14.54
C GLN A 367 -7.21 26.12 15.35
N HIS A 368 -7.03 24.80 15.27
CA HIS A 368 -7.98 23.83 15.85
C HIS A 368 -7.40 23.02 17.01
N LYS A 369 -6.26 23.43 17.56
CA LYS A 369 -5.65 22.77 18.74
C LYS A 369 -6.67 22.55 19.86
N GLY A 370 -6.75 21.33 20.38
CA GLY A 370 -7.67 20.91 21.43
C GLY A 370 -9.14 20.74 21.00
N LYS A 371 -9.42 20.83 19.69
CA LYS A 371 -10.79 20.70 19.14
C LYS A 371 -10.92 19.60 18.09
N ILE A 372 -9.81 18.98 17.68
CA ILE A 372 -9.80 18.03 16.59
C ILE A 372 -10.58 16.79 17.00
N ASP A 373 -11.65 16.49 16.25
CA ASP A 373 -12.47 15.29 16.33
C ASP A 373 -12.69 14.75 14.88
N VAL A 374 -13.41 13.66 14.72
CA VAL A 374 -13.62 13.05 13.41
C VAL A 374 -14.39 13.95 12.43
N GLU A 375 -15.25 14.85 12.94
CA GLU A 375 -15.99 15.79 12.08
C GLU A 375 -15.04 16.88 11.54
N LEU A 376 -14.11 17.38 12.38
CA LEU A 376 -13.05 18.26 11.90
C LEU A 376 -12.09 17.54 10.96
N ALA A 377 -11.78 16.26 11.19
CA ALA A 377 -10.98 15.46 10.27
C ALA A 377 -11.62 15.44 8.88
N LYS A 378 -12.92 15.14 8.77
CA LYS A 378 -13.66 15.18 7.49
C LYS A 378 -13.62 16.57 6.85
N ALA A 379 -13.73 17.64 7.65
CA ALA A 379 -13.66 19.01 7.17
C ALA A 379 -12.26 19.38 6.66
N PHE A 380 -11.20 18.90 7.30
CA PHE A 380 -9.82 19.10 6.86
C PHE A 380 -9.55 18.40 5.51
N GLU A 381 -10.05 17.16 5.35
CA GLU A 381 -9.92 16.45 4.08
C GLU A 381 -10.72 17.13 2.94
N ALA A 382 -11.76 17.88 3.26
CA ALA A 382 -12.52 18.70 2.31
C ALA A 382 -11.95 20.11 2.08
N ASP A 383 -10.82 20.47 2.73
CA ASP A 383 -10.26 21.81 2.63
C ASP A 383 -9.67 22.08 1.24
N ALA A 384 -10.24 23.08 0.58
CA ALA A 384 -9.84 23.53 -0.76
C ALA A 384 -9.25 24.96 -0.75
N TYR A 385 -8.77 25.43 0.40
CA TYR A 385 -8.15 26.76 0.50
C TYR A 385 -6.68 26.73 0.05
N ASP A 386 -6.37 27.51 -0.99
CA ASP A 386 -4.99 27.73 -1.46
C ASP A 386 -4.30 28.82 -0.65
N ILE A 387 -3.37 28.43 0.21
CA ILE A 387 -2.64 29.34 1.11
C ILE A 387 -1.75 30.35 0.33
N VAL A 388 -1.32 30.00 -0.90
CA VAL A 388 -0.45 30.83 -1.73
C VAL A 388 -1.26 31.96 -2.38
N THR A 389 -2.39 31.63 -2.99
CA THR A 389 -3.25 32.61 -3.67
C THR A 389 -4.29 33.24 -2.74
N LYS A 390 -4.50 32.67 -1.55
CA LYS A 390 -5.51 33.04 -0.55
C LYS A 390 -6.93 32.98 -1.10
N LYS A 391 -7.22 31.96 -1.90
CA LYS A 391 -8.53 31.72 -2.53
C LYS A 391 -9.00 30.31 -2.26
N ASP A 392 -10.31 30.15 -2.18
CA ASP A 392 -10.94 28.84 -2.19
C ASP A 392 -11.07 28.33 -3.63
N GLY A 393 -10.90 27.01 -3.78
CA GLY A 393 -11.01 26.29 -5.04
C GLY A 393 -9.95 25.20 -5.16
N PRO A 394 -10.36 23.94 -5.44
CA PRO A 394 -9.44 22.82 -5.53
C PRO A 394 -8.38 23.05 -6.63
N ASN A 395 -7.13 22.88 -6.27
CA ASN A 395 -6.00 22.93 -7.19
C ASN A 395 -4.85 22.05 -6.66
N GLU A 396 -3.67 22.16 -7.26
CA GLU A 396 -2.49 21.37 -6.91
C GLU A 396 -1.91 21.68 -5.51
N ARG A 397 -2.33 22.76 -4.87
CA ARG A 397 -1.82 23.23 -3.57
C ARG A 397 -2.83 23.11 -2.43
N THR A 398 -3.99 22.54 -2.68
CA THR A 398 -5.06 22.39 -1.67
C THR A 398 -5.12 20.96 -1.14
N LEU A 399 -5.61 20.73 0.07
CA LEU A 399 -5.70 19.38 0.65
C LEU A 399 -6.71 18.51 -0.12
N CYS A 400 -7.89 19.05 -0.42
CA CYS A 400 -8.77 18.47 -1.44
C CYS A 400 -8.35 19.05 -2.80
N GLY A 401 -7.50 18.33 -3.54
CA GLY A 401 -6.86 18.85 -4.73
C GLY A 401 -7.46 18.37 -6.04
N ALA A 402 -7.26 19.19 -7.09
CA ALA A 402 -7.68 18.90 -8.46
C ALA A 402 -6.65 19.51 -9.44
N VAL A 403 -6.04 18.70 -10.29
CA VAL A 403 -4.96 19.14 -11.17
C VAL A 403 -5.43 19.34 -12.62
N GLU A 404 -6.57 18.81 -13.00
CA GLU A 404 -7.14 18.92 -14.35
C GLU A 404 -7.48 20.36 -14.78
N GLY A 405 -7.59 21.28 -13.82
CA GLY A 405 -7.76 22.73 -14.07
C GLY A 405 -6.45 23.52 -14.05
N VAL A 406 -5.30 22.89 -13.80
CA VAL A 406 -4.03 23.57 -13.53
C VAL A 406 -3.11 23.55 -14.74
N ALA A 407 -2.86 24.70 -15.33
CA ALA A 407 -2.01 24.83 -16.53
C ALA A 407 -0.53 24.47 -16.27
N ALA A 408 -0.04 24.57 -15.03
CA ALA A 408 1.32 24.19 -14.67
C ALA A 408 1.46 22.68 -14.40
N GLY A 409 0.36 22.00 -14.07
CA GLY A 409 0.43 20.64 -13.53
C GLY A 409 1.20 20.55 -12.21
N ILE A 410 1.81 19.40 -11.94
CA ILE A 410 2.77 19.18 -10.84
C ILE A 410 4.04 18.57 -11.44
N PRO A 411 5.00 19.37 -11.90
CA PRO A 411 6.19 18.88 -12.59
C PRO A 411 7.04 17.93 -11.74
N GLU A 412 7.02 18.10 -10.41
CA GLU A 412 7.74 17.25 -9.46
C GLU A 412 7.28 15.79 -9.53
N TRP A 413 6.03 15.54 -9.98
CA TRP A 413 5.41 14.22 -10.11
C TRP A 413 5.25 13.76 -11.56
N GLU A 414 5.84 14.49 -12.52
CA GLU A 414 5.61 14.28 -13.97
C GLU A 414 4.11 14.41 -14.38
N TRP A 415 3.31 15.07 -13.56
CA TRP A 415 1.95 15.44 -13.91
C TRP A 415 1.98 16.73 -14.73
N GLY A 416 1.88 16.55 -16.04
CA GLY A 416 1.92 17.67 -16.98
C GLY A 416 0.73 18.63 -16.86
N PRO A 417 0.69 19.67 -17.71
CA PRO A 417 -0.42 20.62 -17.75
C PRO A 417 -1.79 19.93 -17.82
N TYR A 418 -2.70 20.36 -16.95
CA TYR A 418 -4.09 19.87 -16.90
C TYR A 418 -4.21 18.35 -16.67
N TYR A 419 -3.28 17.74 -15.94
CA TYR A 419 -3.29 16.31 -15.70
C TYR A 419 -4.59 15.85 -15.00
N PRO A 420 -5.29 14.79 -15.50
CA PRO A 420 -6.50 14.28 -14.88
C PRO A 420 -6.16 13.45 -13.64
N GLY A 421 -5.95 14.15 -12.55
CA GLY A 421 -5.56 13.61 -11.26
C GLY A 421 -5.77 14.60 -10.11
N GLY A 422 -5.71 14.09 -8.91
CA GLY A 422 -5.94 14.83 -7.67
C GLY A 422 -6.53 13.93 -6.61
N THR A 423 -7.28 14.48 -5.65
CA THR A 423 -8.01 13.71 -4.64
C THR A 423 -9.05 12.83 -5.30
N VAL A 424 -9.05 11.54 -4.95
CA VAL A 424 -9.95 10.52 -5.50
C VAL A 424 -10.81 9.85 -4.42
N GLN A 425 -10.42 9.98 -3.16
CA GLN A 425 -11.18 9.51 -2.01
C GLN A 425 -10.61 10.13 -0.72
N ALA A 426 -11.40 10.12 0.35
CA ALA A 426 -10.99 10.57 1.66
C ALA A 426 -11.43 9.59 2.76
N LYS A 427 -10.64 9.50 3.84
CA LYS A 427 -10.92 8.66 5.00
C LYS A 427 -10.65 9.40 6.29
N ALA A 428 -11.40 9.06 7.35
CA ALA A 428 -11.19 9.58 8.70
C ALA A 428 -11.67 8.58 9.75
N MET A 429 -10.97 8.52 10.88
CA MET A 429 -11.40 7.79 12.06
C MET A 429 -10.89 8.44 13.34
N ASP A 430 -11.57 8.18 14.45
CA ASP A 430 -11.09 8.46 15.79
C ASP A 430 -10.77 7.17 16.57
N ALA A 431 -10.22 7.30 17.75
CA ALA A 431 -9.84 6.17 18.60
C ALA A 431 -11.03 5.25 18.96
N THR A 432 -12.25 5.79 19.09
CA THR A 432 -13.45 4.99 19.37
C THR A 432 -13.83 4.14 18.18
N MET A 433 -13.78 4.72 16.99
CA MET A 433 -14.01 4.02 15.73
C MET A 433 -12.92 2.97 15.49
N ALA A 434 -11.65 3.32 15.69
CA ALA A 434 -10.53 2.40 15.56
C ALA A 434 -10.69 1.16 16.49
N GLY A 435 -11.04 1.37 17.75
CA GLY A 435 -11.29 0.29 18.71
C GLY A 435 -12.47 -0.63 18.35
N ALA A 436 -13.36 -0.17 17.46
CA ALA A 436 -14.50 -0.93 16.94
C ALA A 436 -14.29 -1.41 15.50
N LEU A 437 -13.08 -1.31 14.95
CA LEU A 437 -12.78 -1.56 13.53
C LEU A 437 -13.77 -0.83 12.61
N GLN A 438 -13.82 0.50 12.72
CA GLN A 438 -14.73 1.35 11.95
C GLN A 438 -13.98 2.55 11.37
N MET A 439 -14.45 3.06 10.23
CA MET A 439 -13.97 4.30 9.64
C MET A 439 -15.05 5.01 8.84
N TRP A 440 -14.86 6.30 8.60
CA TRP A 440 -15.57 7.05 7.58
C TRP A 440 -14.75 7.05 6.29
N ALA A 441 -15.42 6.90 5.15
CA ALA A 441 -14.82 7.03 3.82
C ALA A 441 -15.77 7.74 2.85
N ALA A 442 -15.22 8.53 1.94
CA ALA A 442 -15.93 9.20 0.86
C ALA A 442 -15.22 8.94 -0.47
N MET A 443 -15.95 8.47 -1.48
CA MET A 443 -15.43 8.35 -2.85
C MET A 443 -15.44 9.70 -3.55
N GLY A 444 -14.50 9.90 -4.45
CA GLY A 444 -14.33 11.16 -5.16
C GLY A 444 -13.74 12.24 -4.25
N ARG A 445 -13.94 13.49 -4.63
CA ARG A 445 -13.42 14.65 -3.90
C ARG A 445 -14.33 15.03 -2.75
N PRO A 446 -13.87 15.01 -1.49
CA PRO A 446 -14.69 15.34 -0.33
C PRO A 446 -15.15 16.82 -0.31
N CYS A 447 -14.54 17.69 -1.13
CA CYS A 447 -14.95 19.07 -1.34
C CYS A 447 -16.11 19.24 -2.34
N ALA A 448 -16.90 18.20 -2.59
CA ALA A 448 -18.13 18.20 -3.38
C ALA A 448 -17.94 18.68 -4.85
N LEU A 449 -16.85 18.28 -5.49
CA LEU A 449 -16.57 18.61 -6.88
C LEU A 449 -16.49 17.33 -7.72
N ASP A 450 -17.46 17.10 -8.60
CA ASP A 450 -17.44 15.98 -9.55
C ASP A 450 -16.36 16.17 -10.62
N PHE A 451 -15.75 15.06 -11.05
CA PHE A 451 -15.00 15.01 -12.30
C PHE A 451 -15.87 14.43 -13.43
N LYS A 452 -15.82 15.07 -14.61
CA LYS A 452 -16.59 14.66 -15.80
C LYS A 452 -15.62 14.37 -16.95
N ALA A 453 -15.52 13.10 -17.34
CA ALA A 453 -14.54 12.62 -18.31
C ALA A 453 -14.71 13.23 -19.71
N GLU A 454 -15.90 13.20 -20.30
CA GLU A 454 -16.12 13.69 -21.67
C GLU A 454 -15.93 15.21 -21.82
N PRO A 455 -16.48 16.07 -20.94
CA PRO A 455 -16.15 17.51 -20.97
C PRO A 455 -14.67 17.79 -20.82
N PHE A 456 -13.98 17.07 -19.93
CA PHE A 456 -12.54 17.18 -19.74
C PHE A 456 -11.78 16.82 -21.03
N LEU A 457 -12.05 15.65 -21.63
CA LEU A 457 -11.39 15.17 -22.85
C LEU A 457 -11.66 16.06 -24.07
N ALA A 458 -12.82 16.71 -24.12
CA ALA A 458 -13.13 17.70 -25.14
C ALA A 458 -12.29 18.99 -24.97
N ALA A 459 -12.07 19.41 -23.72
CA ALA A 459 -11.27 20.60 -23.40
C ALA A 459 -9.75 20.35 -23.50
N GLN A 460 -9.31 19.10 -23.29
CA GLN A 460 -7.91 18.69 -23.19
C GLN A 460 -7.58 17.54 -24.15
N PRO A 461 -7.52 17.80 -25.48
CA PRO A 461 -7.37 16.76 -26.50
C PRO A 461 -6.07 15.96 -26.41
N GLN A 462 -5.02 16.47 -25.76
CA GLN A 462 -3.77 15.75 -25.49
C GLN A 462 -3.99 14.47 -24.65
N PHE A 463 -5.07 14.38 -23.88
CA PHE A 463 -5.47 13.20 -23.11
C PHE A 463 -6.49 12.31 -23.86
N GLY A 464 -6.74 12.54 -25.13
CA GLY A 464 -7.70 11.77 -25.95
C GLY A 464 -7.46 10.26 -25.93
N TRP A 465 -6.22 9.82 -25.72
CA TRP A 465 -5.85 8.41 -25.56
C TRP A 465 -6.45 7.76 -24.29
N MET A 466 -6.81 8.57 -23.27
CA MET A 466 -7.45 8.08 -22.05
C MET A 466 -8.95 7.81 -22.21
N ARG A 467 -9.59 8.18 -23.30
CA ARG A 467 -11.04 8.03 -23.52
C ARG A 467 -11.59 6.62 -23.21
N PRO A 468 -10.94 5.50 -23.62
CA PRO A 468 -11.41 4.17 -23.29
C PRO A 468 -11.15 3.75 -21.83
N LEU A 469 -10.39 4.55 -21.07
CA LEU A 469 -9.91 4.23 -19.73
C LEU A 469 -10.58 5.04 -18.64
N LEU A 470 -10.87 6.33 -18.93
CA LEU A 470 -11.35 7.33 -17.99
C LEU A 470 -12.87 7.28 -17.88
N ARG A 471 -13.40 7.48 -16.67
CA ARG A 471 -14.84 7.58 -16.37
C ARG A 471 -15.12 8.84 -15.57
N ASP A 472 -16.39 9.17 -15.42
CA ASP A 472 -16.86 10.17 -14.45
C ASP A 472 -16.52 9.69 -13.02
N MET A 473 -16.08 10.61 -12.19
CA MET A 473 -15.87 10.38 -10.76
C MET A 473 -16.75 11.35 -9.96
N PRO A 474 -17.92 10.89 -9.50
CA PRO A 474 -18.78 11.72 -8.67
C PRO A 474 -18.19 11.88 -7.26
N SER A 475 -18.47 13.02 -6.64
CA SER A 475 -18.23 13.23 -5.21
C SER A 475 -19.29 12.47 -4.41
N GLY A 476 -18.85 11.42 -3.70
CA GLY A 476 -19.73 10.58 -2.89
C GLY A 476 -19.96 11.15 -1.47
N PRO A 477 -20.98 10.63 -0.77
CA PRO A 477 -21.21 10.98 0.62
C PRO A 477 -20.18 10.32 1.54
N TRP A 478 -19.87 10.95 2.66
CA TRP A 478 -19.20 10.28 3.75
C TRP A 478 -20.01 9.09 4.24
N THR A 479 -19.46 7.91 4.14
CA THR A 479 -20.09 6.63 4.47
C THR A 479 -19.32 5.94 5.59
N ARG A 480 -20.04 5.45 6.60
CA ARG A 480 -19.43 4.72 7.71
C ARG A 480 -19.33 3.24 7.37
N PHE A 481 -18.15 2.68 7.55
CA PHE A 481 -17.85 1.25 7.42
C PHE A 481 -17.47 0.65 8.76
N ALA A 482 -17.76 -0.64 8.95
CA ALA A 482 -17.44 -1.40 10.14
C ALA A 482 -17.11 -2.84 9.75
N ALA A 483 -16.14 -3.43 10.41
CA ALA A 483 -15.88 -4.86 10.25
C ALA A 483 -17.13 -5.69 10.57
N GLY A 484 -17.42 -6.70 9.75
CA GLY A 484 -18.63 -7.52 9.87
C GLY A 484 -19.94 -6.84 9.43
N MET A 485 -19.88 -5.68 8.76
CA MET A 485 -21.07 -5.01 8.24
C MET A 485 -21.79 -5.89 7.22
N THR A 486 -23.07 -6.11 7.40
CA THR A 486 -23.96 -6.82 6.46
C THR A 486 -24.92 -5.86 5.76
N GLY A 487 -25.58 -6.30 4.67
CA GLY A 487 -26.38 -5.43 3.81
C GLY A 487 -27.60 -4.75 4.45
N ASP A 488 -28.03 -5.14 5.65
CA ASP A 488 -29.26 -4.67 6.30
C ASP A 488 -29.06 -3.57 7.35
N ALA A 489 -27.83 -3.10 7.57
CA ALA A 489 -27.57 -1.98 8.48
C ALA A 489 -27.85 -0.65 7.76
N LYS A 490 -29.08 -0.11 7.96
CA LYS A 490 -29.48 1.25 7.55
C LYS A 490 -28.74 2.32 8.35
#